data_75e4383b3e7b9ff6b2dfd9ac85e4c91b
#
_entry.id   75e4383b3e7b9ff6b2dfd9ac85e4c91b
#
_cell.length_a   1.000
_cell.length_b   1.000
_cell.length_c   1.000
_cell.angle_alpha   90.00
_cell.angle_beta   90.00
_cell.angle_gamma   90.00
#
_symmetry.space_group_name_H-M   'P 1'
#
loop_
_entity.id
_entity.type
_entity.pdbx_description
1 polymer ?
#
loop_
_entity_poly.entity_id
_entity_poly.type
_entity_poly.pdbx_seq_one_letter_code
_entity_poly.pdbx_strand_id
1 'polypeptide(L)'
;IYIGVDGEEKSALACGTENCWAVNSKASEEDIKATLDFMKWVVTSEEGTAMMAEQFGPIPFKSAKESENVFFTAANDLIAQGNYVVTWAFNYTPNVDTWRAAVVSTLLDYTAKDASWDNVKAAFVNGWATQYAAQ
;
A
#
# COMPACT_ATOMS: atom_id res chain seq x y z
N ILE A 1 5.57 -12.09 -0.84
CA ILE A 1 5.21 -13.40 -1.42
C ILE A 1 5.21 -13.26 -2.93
N TYR A 2 5.99 -14.09 -3.61
CA TYR A 2 5.99 -14.18 -5.07
C TYR A 2 4.62 -14.66 -5.56
N ILE A 3 4.04 -13.94 -6.50
CA ILE A 3 2.68 -14.18 -7.00
C ILE A 3 2.61 -14.93 -8.35
N GLY A 4 3.73 -15.49 -8.81
CA GLY A 4 3.76 -16.41 -9.95
C GLY A 4 3.80 -15.77 -11.33
N VAL A 5 4.39 -14.59 -11.46
CA VAL A 5 4.62 -13.97 -12.77
C VAL A 5 5.99 -14.41 -13.29
N ASP A 6 6.02 -15.07 -14.46
CA ASP A 6 7.24 -15.56 -15.07
C ASP A 6 8.22 -14.42 -15.39
N GLY A 7 9.48 -14.59 -15.01
CA GLY A 7 10.50 -13.54 -15.13
C GLY A 7 10.51 -12.50 -14.00
N GLU A 8 9.59 -12.57 -13.05
CA GLU A 8 9.43 -11.63 -11.95
C GLU A 8 9.67 -12.32 -10.58
N GLU A 9 10.53 -13.32 -10.52
CA GLU A 9 10.74 -14.16 -9.35
C GLU A 9 11.29 -13.37 -8.15
N LYS A 10 11.88 -12.19 -8.40
CA LYS A 10 12.35 -11.27 -7.35
C LYS A 10 11.32 -10.24 -6.92
N SER A 11 10.13 -10.20 -7.52
CA SER A 11 9.04 -9.30 -7.11
C SER A 11 8.26 -9.88 -5.93
N ALA A 12 8.90 -10.03 -4.79
CA ALA A 12 8.35 -10.80 -3.68
C ALA A 12 7.39 -10.04 -2.78
N LEU A 13 7.38 -8.72 -2.84
CA LEU A 13 6.65 -7.87 -1.89
C LEU A 13 5.83 -6.82 -2.62
N ALA A 14 4.53 -6.79 -2.35
CA ALA A 14 3.69 -5.66 -2.72
C ALA A 14 3.57 -4.73 -1.51
N CYS A 15 3.92 -3.47 -1.67
CA CYS A 15 3.93 -2.48 -0.61
C CYS A 15 3.50 -1.11 -1.16
N GLY A 16 2.88 -0.31 -0.32
CA GLY A 16 2.49 1.05 -0.67
C GLY A 16 2.23 1.87 0.58
N THR A 17 2.05 3.17 0.39
CA THR A 17 1.67 4.08 1.46
C THR A 17 0.19 3.89 1.76
N GLU A 18 -0.13 3.37 2.92
CA GLU A 18 -1.52 3.14 3.36
C GLU A 18 -1.96 4.15 4.41
N ASN A 19 -1.07 4.51 5.31
CA ASN A 19 -1.35 5.46 6.38
C ASN A 19 -0.44 6.68 6.26
N CYS A 20 -1.04 7.85 6.34
CA CYS A 20 -0.34 9.12 6.28
C CYS A 20 -0.78 10.02 7.42
N TRP A 21 0.14 10.80 7.94
CA TRP A 21 -0.20 11.91 8.82
C TRP A 21 -0.37 13.18 7.98
N ALA A 22 -1.42 13.92 8.29
CA ALA A 22 -1.68 15.20 7.66
C ALA A 22 -1.74 16.29 8.74
N VAL A 23 -1.00 17.37 8.51
CA VAL A 23 -1.05 18.55 9.38
C VAL A 23 -2.05 19.56 8.80
N ASN A 24 -2.98 20.02 9.62
CA ASN A 24 -3.95 21.04 9.19
C ASN A 24 -3.25 22.37 8.95
N SER A 25 -3.08 22.74 7.69
CA SER A 25 -2.43 24.01 7.30
C SER A 25 -3.21 25.28 7.70
N LYS A 26 -4.44 25.15 8.17
CA LYS A 26 -5.28 26.26 8.63
C LYS A 26 -5.35 26.37 10.17
N ALA A 27 -4.65 25.50 10.89
CA ALA A 27 -4.51 25.63 12.34
C ALA A 27 -3.61 26.81 12.71
N SER A 28 -3.59 27.19 13.98
CA SER A 28 -2.67 28.22 14.45
C SER A 28 -1.21 27.77 14.30
N GLU A 29 -0.27 28.70 14.18
CA GLU A 29 1.16 28.39 14.10
C GLU A 29 1.63 27.60 15.34
N GLU A 30 1.07 27.87 16.50
CA GLU A 30 1.37 27.17 17.74
C GLU A 30 0.89 25.71 17.68
N ASP A 31 -0.32 25.46 17.20
CA ASP A 31 -0.87 24.11 17.03
C ASP A 31 -0.11 23.31 15.98
N ILE A 32 0.24 23.95 14.86
CA ILE A 32 1.06 23.31 13.81
C ILE A 32 2.41 22.90 14.40
N LYS A 33 3.07 23.82 15.13
CA LYS A 33 4.35 23.53 15.76
C LYS A 33 4.25 22.40 16.77
N ALA A 34 3.25 22.42 17.64
CA ALA A 34 3.02 21.35 18.62
C ALA A 34 2.79 19.99 17.93
N THR A 35 2.00 19.97 16.84
CA THR A 35 1.77 18.77 16.04
C THR A 35 3.06 18.23 15.45
N LEU A 36 3.89 19.08 14.85
CA LEU A 36 5.17 18.68 14.27
C LEU A 36 6.17 18.19 15.33
N ASP A 37 6.21 18.84 16.49
CA ASP A 37 7.04 18.42 17.62
C ASP A 37 6.61 17.02 18.13
N PHE A 38 5.30 16.78 18.23
CA PHE A 38 4.77 15.46 18.58
C PHE A 38 5.12 14.40 17.52
N MET A 39 4.90 14.68 16.23
CA MET A 39 5.27 13.77 15.15
C MET A 39 6.76 13.41 15.18
N LYS A 40 7.61 14.43 15.39
CA LYS A 40 9.05 14.22 15.56
C LYS A 40 9.36 13.35 16.77
N TRP A 41 8.73 13.60 17.91
CA TRP A 41 8.91 12.80 19.12
C TRP A 41 8.53 11.33 18.87
N VAL A 42 7.38 11.06 18.26
CA VAL A 42 6.93 9.69 17.96
C VAL A 42 7.93 8.90 17.13
N VAL A 43 8.59 9.55 16.15
CA VAL A 43 9.53 8.83 15.26
C VAL A 43 10.99 8.86 15.72
N THR A 44 11.32 9.58 16.80
CA THR A 44 12.72 9.71 17.25
C THR A 44 12.95 9.32 18.71
N SER A 45 11.93 9.36 19.56
CA SER A 45 12.07 8.95 20.97
C SER A 45 12.09 7.43 21.13
N GLU A 46 12.60 6.96 22.25
CA GLU A 46 12.62 5.54 22.56
C GLU A 46 11.21 4.98 22.73
N GLU A 47 10.37 5.71 23.46
CA GLU A 47 8.96 5.32 23.69
C GLU A 47 8.15 5.37 22.40
N GLY A 48 8.27 6.45 21.62
CA GLY A 48 7.54 6.62 20.38
C GLY A 48 7.90 5.54 19.34
N THR A 49 9.18 5.26 19.15
CA THR A 49 9.64 4.23 18.20
C THR A 49 9.27 2.82 18.65
N ALA A 50 9.26 2.53 19.95
CA ALA A 50 8.79 1.26 20.49
C ALA A 50 7.28 1.07 20.23
N MET A 51 6.48 2.08 20.53
CA MET A 51 5.03 2.06 20.29
C MET A 51 4.72 1.89 18.79
N MET A 52 5.45 2.58 17.92
CA MET A 52 5.26 2.44 16.48
C MET A 52 5.58 1.03 15.98
N ALA A 53 6.66 0.41 16.45
CA ALA A 53 7.03 -0.95 16.07
C ALA A 53 5.98 -1.99 16.52
N GLU A 54 5.38 -1.78 17.70
CA GLU A 54 4.34 -2.66 18.24
C GLU A 54 3.02 -2.54 17.46
N GLN A 55 2.60 -1.30 17.13
CA GLN A 55 1.26 -1.02 16.61
C GLN A 55 1.19 -1.02 15.07
N PHE A 56 2.26 -0.61 14.39
CA PHE A 56 2.22 -0.33 12.95
C PHE A 56 3.20 -1.16 12.11
N GLY A 57 4.06 -1.94 12.74
CA GLY A 57 5.08 -2.72 12.02
C GLY A 57 6.18 -1.86 11.40
N PRO A 58 6.72 -2.22 10.22
CA PRO A 58 7.84 -1.50 9.64
C PRO A 58 7.43 -0.09 9.22
N ILE A 59 8.13 0.90 9.72
CA ILE A 59 7.97 2.30 9.40
C ILE A 59 9.19 2.83 8.65
N PRO A 60 9.04 3.76 7.69
CA PRO A 60 10.12 4.18 6.80
C PRO A 60 11.05 5.23 7.41
N PHE A 61 11.35 5.13 8.69
CA PHE A 61 12.26 6.04 9.40
C PHE A 61 13.53 5.31 9.83
N LYS A 62 14.67 5.99 9.76
CA LYS A 62 15.98 5.42 10.15
C LYS A 62 16.07 5.02 11.63
N SER A 63 15.24 5.65 12.47
CA SER A 63 15.12 5.39 13.90
C SER A 63 14.12 4.29 14.25
N ALA A 64 13.49 3.66 13.24
CA ALA A 64 12.50 2.62 13.46
C ALA A 64 13.13 1.45 14.21
N LYS A 65 12.42 0.95 15.22
CA LYS A 65 12.77 -0.31 15.88
C LYS A 65 12.28 -1.50 15.04
N GLU A 66 13.00 -2.59 15.10
CA GLU A 66 12.58 -3.82 14.46
C GLU A 66 11.29 -4.35 15.10
N SER A 67 10.40 -4.87 14.26
CA SER A 67 9.18 -5.53 14.72
C SER A 67 9.44 -7.01 14.97
N GLU A 68 8.86 -7.57 16.02
CA GLU A 68 8.90 -9.01 16.30
C GLU A 68 7.95 -9.82 15.38
N ASN A 69 7.19 -9.15 14.52
CA ASN A 69 6.28 -9.80 13.61
C ASN A 69 7.05 -10.57 12.53
N VAL A 70 6.85 -11.89 12.48
CA VAL A 70 7.53 -12.81 11.57
C VAL A 70 7.35 -12.46 10.08
N PHE A 71 6.25 -11.82 9.70
CA PHE A 71 6.05 -11.39 8.32
C PHE A 71 6.98 -10.25 7.94
N PHE A 72 7.30 -9.35 8.87
CA PHE A 72 8.21 -8.25 8.61
C PHE A 72 9.67 -8.71 8.60
N THR A 73 10.02 -9.66 9.47
CA THR A 73 11.32 -10.31 9.42
C THR A 73 11.53 -10.99 8.07
N ALA A 74 10.56 -11.79 7.62
CA ALA A 74 10.63 -12.45 6.32
C ALA A 74 10.68 -11.44 5.14
N ALA A 75 9.98 -10.30 5.24
CA ALA A 75 10.04 -9.24 4.24
C ALA A 75 11.44 -8.60 4.18
N ASN A 76 12.06 -8.31 5.32
CA ASN A 76 13.42 -7.78 5.39
C ASN A 76 14.45 -8.77 4.84
N ASP A 77 14.30 -10.05 5.13
CA ASP A 77 15.15 -11.12 4.60
C ASP A 77 15.07 -11.20 3.07
N LEU A 78 13.88 -11.09 2.49
CA LEU A 78 13.69 -11.07 1.05
C LEU A 78 14.37 -9.84 0.41
N ILE A 79 14.22 -8.66 1.01
CA ILE A 79 14.90 -7.45 0.55
C ILE A 79 16.43 -7.60 0.63
N ALA A 80 16.95 -8.17 1.72
CA ALA A 80 18.37 -8.43 1.89
C ALA A 80 18.91 -9.44 0.85
N GLN A 81 18.10 -10.36 0.36
CA GLN A 81 18.40 -11.30 -0.73
C GLN A 81 18.31 -10.67 -2.13
N GLY A 82 18.02 -9.37 -2.22
CA GLY A 82 17.94 -8.64 -3.47
C GLY A 82 16.58 -8.72 -4.16
N ASN A 83 15.54 -9.10 -3.44
CA ASN A 83 14.17 -8.97 -3.92
C ASN A 83 13.75 -7.50 -3.90
N TYR A 84 12.95 -7.08 -4.87
CA TYR A 84 12.45 -5.72 -4.94
C TYR A 84 11.00 -5.63 -4.50
N VAL A 85 10.62 -4.43 -4.09
CA VAL A 85 9.27 -4.09 -3.66
C VAL A 85 8.49 -3.56 -4.86
N VAL A 86 7.29 -4.06 -5.05
CA VAL A 86 6.35 -3.59 -6.07
C VAL A 86 5.29 -2.71 -5.41
N THR A 87 5.09 -1.53 -5.95
CA THR A 87 4.04 -0.62 -5.47
C THR A 87 2.67 -1.11 -5.91
N TRP A 88 1.68 -0.95 -5.06
CA TRP A 88 0.29 -1.28 -5.37
C TRP A 88 -0.20 -0.58 -6.64
N ALA A 89 -0.73 -1.34 -7.59
CA ALA A 89 -1.24 -0.81 -8.86
C ALA A 89 -2.38 0.21 -8.67
N PHE A 90 -3.14 0.11 -7.59
CA PHE A 90 -4.22 1.06 -7.29
C PHE A 90 -3.72 2.48 -7.02
N ASN A 91 -2.46 2.67 -6.58
CA ASN A 91 -1.87 4.00 -6.42
C ASN A 91 -1.72 4.75 -7.76
N TYR A 92 -1.71 4.01 -8.88
CA TYR A 92 -1.60 4.53 -10.24
C TYR A 92 -2.90 4.39 -11.04
N THR A 93 -3.98 3.95 -10.38
CA THR A 93 -5.26 3.70 -11.02
C THR A 93 -6.19 4.88 -10.75
N PRO A 94 -6.54 5.68 -11.77
CA PRO A 94 -7.51 6.76 -11.61
C PRO A 94 -8.89 6.20 -11.21
N ASN A 95 -9.61 6.94 -10.36
CA ASN A 95 -10.94 6.52 -9.90
C ASN A 95 -10.98 5.04 -9.48
N VAL A 96 -9.97 4.61 -8.72
CA VAL A 96 -9.73 3.19 -8.39
C VAL A 96 -10.97 2.48 -7.83
N ASP A 97 -11.78 3.15 -7.04
CA ASP A 97 -12.99 2.55 -6.46
C ASP A 97 -14.04 2.23 -7.53
N THR A 98 -14.20 3.09 -8.53
CA THR A 98 -15.11 2.85 -9.66
C THR A 98 -14.63 1.69 -10.51
N TRP A 99 -13.34 1.65 -10.85
CA TRP A 99 -12.75 0.54 -11.60
C TRP A 99 -12.84 -0.77 -10.82
N ARG A 100 -12.46 -0.77 -9.54
CA ARG A 100 -12.51 -1.94 -8.67
C ARG A 100 -13.94 -2.50 -8.54
N ALA A 101 -14.94 -1.65 -8.37
CA ALA A 101 -16.32 -2.07 -8.26
C ALA A 101 -16.79 -2.81 -9.54
N ALA A 102 -16.44 -2.30 -10.72
CA ALA A 102 -16.75 -2.95 -11.99
C ALA A 102 -16.03 -4.30 -12.15
N VAL A 103 -14.74 -4.37 -11.78
CA VAL A 103 -13.98 -5.63 -11.79
C VAL A 103 -14.59 -6.66 -10.85
N VAL A 104 -14.90 -6.28 -9.60
CA VAL A 104 -15.51 -7.19 -8.61
C VAL A 104 -16.86 -7.71 -9.10
N SER A 105 -17.71 -6.81 -9.63
CA SER A 105 -19.01 -7.23 -10.20
C SER A 105 -18.84 -8.28 -11.31
N THR A 106 -17.94 -8.02 -12.26
CA THR A 106 -17.70 -8.94 -13.37
C THR A 106 -17.10 -10.29 -12.92
N LEU A 107 -16.28 -10.29 -11.88
CA LEU A 107 -15.76 -11.52 -11.27
C LEU A 107 -16.88 -12.32 -10.60
N LEU A 108 -17.80 -11.68 -9.92
CA LEU A 108 -18.96 -12.32 -9.31
C LEU A 108 -19.87 -12.96 -10.40
N ASP A 109 -20.15 -12.21 -11.46
CA ASP A 109 -20.92 -12.71 -12.61
C ASP A 109 -20.21 -13.92 -13.25
N TYR A 110 -18.89 -13.86 -13.40
CA TYR A 110 -18.11 -15.00 -13.91
C TYR A 110 -18.21 -16.23 -13.00
N THR A 111 -18.15 -16.07 -11.70
CA THR A 111 -18.29 -17.19 -10.75
C THR A 111 -19.71 -17.76 -10.74
N ALA A 112 -20.71 -16.92 -10.98
CA ALA A 112 -22.11 -17.33 -11.17
C ALA A 112 -22.40 -17.96 -12.55
N LYS A 113 -21.42 -17.95 -13.47
CA LYS A 113 -21.52 -18.39 -14.87
C LYS A 113 -22.42 -17.52 -15.75
N ASP A 114 -22.65 -16.28 -15.34
CA ASP A 114 -23.43 -15.29 -16.09
C ASP A 114 -22.56 -14.41 -17.01
N ALA A 115 -21.23 -14.52 -16.87
CA ALA A 115 -20.26 -13.81 -17.70
C ALA A 115 -19.11 -14.73 -18.15
N SER A 116 -18.44 -14.36 -19.24
CA SER A 116 -17.25 -15.05 -19.74
C SER A 116 -15.96 -14.52 -19.13
N TRP A 117 -14.88 -15.28 -19.22
CA TRP A 117 -13.55 -14.79 -18.85
C TRP A 117 -13.11 -13.57 -19.67
N ASP A 118 -13.55 -13.43 -20.91
CA ASP A 118 -13.28 -12.27 -21.74
C ASP A 118 -13.94 -11.01 -21.18
N ASN A 119 -15.10 -11.11 -20.56
CA ASN A 119 -15.72 -10.00 -19.83
C ASN A 119 -14.84 -9.55 -18.63
N VAL A 120 -14.28 -10.50 -17.89
CA VAL A 120 -13.38 -10.23 -16.79
C VAL A 120 -12.13 -9.48 -17.29
N LYS A 121 -11.46 -10.01 -18.34
CA LYS A 121 -10.31 -9.34 -18.95
C LYS A 121 -10.64 -7.93 -19.42
N ALA A 122 -11.80 -7.74 -20.05
CA ALA A 122 -12.26 -6.43 -20.50
C ALA A 122 -12.46 -5.46 -19.32
N ALA A 123 -13.02 -5.90 -18.21
CA ALA A 123 -13.20 -5.08 -17.01
C ALA A 123 -11.85 -4.64 -16.44
N PHE A 124 -10.85 -5.52 -16.42
CA PHE A 124 -9.49 -5.15 -15.97
C PHE A 124 -8.82 -4.17 -16.92
N VAL A 125 -8.72 -4.48 -18.19
CA VAL A 125 -7.89 -3.76 -19.17
C VAL A 125 -8.63 -2.51 -19.69
N ASN A 126 -9.81 -2.70 -20.28
CA ASN A 126 -10.56 -1.60 -20.90
C ASN A 126 -11.17 -0.70 -19.83
N GLY A 127 -11.62 -1.27 -18.71
CA GLY A 127 -12.12 -0.52 -17.56
C GLY A 127 -11.06 0.40 -17.00
N TRP A 128 -9.83 -0.07 -16.81
CA TRP A 128 -8.71 0.77 -16.38
C TRP A 128 -8.39 1.88 -17.39
N ALA A 129 -8.28 1.54 -18.67
CA ALA A 129 -8.01 2.50 -19.72
C ALA A 129 -9.10 3.60 -19.81
N THR A 130 -10.36 3.24 -19.59
CA THR A 130 -11.48 4.20 -19.54
C THR A 130 -11.31 5.20 -18.39
N GLN A 131 -10.96 4.73 -17.20
CA GLN A 131 -10.74 5.62 -16.05
C GLN A 131 -9.51 6.51 -16.26
N TYR A 132 -8.47 5.98 -16.89
CA TYR A 132 -7.28 6.76 -17.22
C TYR A 132 -7.56 7.88 -18.24
N ALA A 133 -8.37 7.60 -19.25
CA ALA A 133 -8.73 8.57 -20.27
C ALA A 133 -9.71 9.67 -19.76
N ALA A 134 -10.35 9.45 -18.62
CA ALA A 134 -11.28 10.38 -18.00
C ALA A 134 -10.64 11.39 -17.03
N GLN A 135 -9.29 11.37 -16.89
CA GLN A 135 -8.53 12.39 -16.16
C GLN A 135 -8.34 13.64 -17.01
#